data_429faa2ed50109269d002d850bb23b15
#
_entry.id   429faa2ed50109269d002d850bb23b15
#
_cell.length_a   1.000
_cell.length_b   1.000
_cell.length_c   1.000
_cell.angle_alpha   90.00
_cell.angle_beta   90.00
_cell.angle_gamma   90.00
#
_symmetry.space_group_name_H-M   'P 1'
#
loop_
_entity.id
_entity.type
_entity.pdbx_description
1 polymer ?
#
loop_
_entity_poly.entity_id
_entity_poly.type
_entity_poly.pdbx_seq_one_letter_code
_entity_poly.pdbx_strand_id
1 'polypeptide(L)'
;MSFLKIGNRLKLGLAAAGLMALAACGGNDTPTASSSPSPSTAPGNAAPDVTITINGMSGSNSYTPNPAAVKVGQTVAWKNGDTIAHTATSASFDTGSIAPGATSKTVTFSAAGNVDYHCSFHSSMVGTLTVSQ
;
A
#
# COMPACT_ATOMS: atom_id res chain seq x y z
N MET A 1 23.43 33.41 18.12
CA MET A 1 24.86 33.41 17.77
C MET A 1 25.28 31.99 17.38
N SER A 2 25.90 31.90 16.29
CA SER A 2 26.65 30.83 15.59
C SER A 2 25.87 30.10 14.49
N PHE A 3 26.08 30.66 13.32
CA PHE A 3 25.97 30.04 12.01
C PHE A 3 27.05 28.97 11.82
N LEU A 4 26.74 27.82 11.29
CA LEU A 4 27.72 27.00 10.62
C LEU A 4 27.24 26.61 9.24
N LYS A 5 27.89 27.20 8.28
CA LYS A 5 27.80 27.06 6.82
C LYS A 5 28.98 26.21 6.37
N ILE A 6 28.71 25.05 5.76
CA ILE A 6 29.69 24.24 5.03
C ILE A 6 28.89 23.50 3.95
N GLY A 7 29.11 23.62 2.68
CA GLY A 7 30.32 23.81 1.90
C GLY A 7 30.18 22.86 0.71
N ASN A 8 29.84 23.46 -0.43
CA ASN A 8 29.72 22.87 -1.76
C ASN A 8 31.06 22.25 -2.21
N ARG A 9 31.11 21.00 -2.66
CA ARG A 9 32.18 20.49 -3.50
C ARG A 9 31.64 19.74 -4.70
N LEU A 10 31.51 20.50 -5.75
CA LEU A 10 31.49 20.10 -7.14
C LEU A 10 32.80 19.38 -7.48
N LYS A 11 32.76 18.15 -7.98
CA LYS A 11 33.86 17.51 -8.69
C LYS A 11 33.42 17.08 -10.07
N LEU A 12 33.81 17.90 -11.01
CA LEU A 12 33.84 17.66 -12.43
C LEU A 12 35.03 16.71 -12.73
N GLY A 13 34.80 15.63 -13.44
CA GLY A 13 35.86 14.71 -13.92
C GLY A 13 35.54 14.25 -15.32
N LEU A 14 36.36 14.69 -16.24
CA LEU A 14 36.29 14.62 -17.70
C LEU A 14 37.02 13.37 -18.23
N ALA A 15 36.50 12.77 -19.32
CA ALA A 15 37.11 12.09 -20.43
C ALA A 15 37.81 10.71 -20.24
N ALA A 16 37.42 9.76 -21.09
CA ALA A 16 38.28 9.27 -22.16
C ALA A 16 37.51 8.35 -23.12
N ALA A 17 37.69 8.65 -24.40
CA ALA A 17 37.24 7.87 -25.54
C ALA A 17 38.14 6.63 -25.72
N GLY A 18 37.56 5.52 -26.17
CA GLY A 18 38.26 4.31 -26.60
C GLY A 18 37.49 3.60 -27.70
N LEU A 19 37.94 3.78 -28.92
CA LEU A 19 37.44 3.19 -30.15
C LEU A 19 38.29 1.92 -30.43
N MET A 20 37.66 0.81 -30.90
CA MET A 20 38.20 -0.32 -31.70
C MET A 20 37.50 -1.63 -31.30
N ALA A 21 37.15 -2.57 -32.12
CA ALA A 21 37.26 -2.88 -33.53
C ALA A 21 36.37 -4.11 -33.79
N LEU A 22 36.01 -4.34 -35.04
CA LEU A 22 35.22 -5.46 -35.58
C LEU A 22 35.93 -6.81 -35.38
N ALA A 23 35.13 -7.86 -35.08
CA ALA A 23 35.37 -9.20 -35.60
C ALA A 23 34.05 -9.91 -35.81
N ALA A 24 33.72 -10.19 -37.05
CA ALA A 24 32.62 -11.06 -37.45
C ALA A 24 33.07 -12.52 -37.32
N CYS A 25 32.24 -13.37 -36.75
CA CYS A 25 32.19 -14.79 -37.07
C CYS A 25 30.78 -15.32 -36.85
N GLY A 26 30.21 -15.93 -37.89
CA GLY A 26 28.90 -16.51 -37.91
C GLY A 26 28.79 -17.78 -37.04
N GLY A 27 27.66 -17.97 -36.47
CA GLY A 27 27.21 -19.16 -35.81
C GLY A 27 25.68 -19.13 -35.84
N ASN A 28 25.10 -20.00 -36.66
CA ASN A 28 23.68 -20.18 -36.80
C ASN A 28 23.21 -21.09 -35.67
N ASP A 29 22.83 -20.48 -34.55
CA ASP A 29 22.17 -21.20 -33.47
C ASP A 29 20.81 -20.58 -33.21
N THR A 30 19.80 -21.38 -33.48
CA THR A 30 18.38 -21.12 -33.21
C THR A 30 18.21 -20.81 -31.72
N PRO A 31 17.77 -19.60 -31.30
CA PRO A 31 17.43 -19.39 -29.91
C PRO A 31 16.09 -20.06 -29.63
N THR A 32 16.15 -21.20 -28.96
CA THR A 32 15.04 -21.71 -28.19
C THR A 32 14.53 -20.58 -27.30
N ALA A 33 13.30 -20.15 -27.53
CA ALA A 33 12.63 -19.16 -26.73
C ALA A 33 12.50 -19.70 -25.30
N SER A 34 13.45 -19.36 -24.44
CA SER A 34 13.28 -19.46 -23.00
C SER A 34 12.33 -18.36 -22.61
N SER A 35 11.08 -18.73 -22.43
CA SER A 35 10.08 -17.89 -21.78
C SER A 35 10.49 -17.70 -20.32
N SER A 36 11.30 -16.68 -20.09
CA SER A 36 11.52 -16.13 -18.75
C SER A 36 10.17 -15.60 -18.25
N PRO A 37 9.64 -16.06 -17.12
CA PRO A 37 8.49 -15.42 -16.52
C PRO A 37 8.97 -14.02 -16.07
N SER A 38 8.56 -13.03 -16.82
CA SER A 38 8.66 -11.63 -16.40
C SER A 38 7.95 -11.50 -15.05
N PRO A 39 8.60 -11.07 -13.96
CA PRO A 39 7.89 -10.71 -12.76
C PRO A 39 7.06 -9.47 -13.07
N SER A 40 5.80 -9.67 -13.44
CA SER A 40 4.80 -8.62 -13.46
C SER A 40 4.46 -8.25 -12.02
N THR A 41 5.29 -7.46 -11.39
CA THR A 41 4.96 -6.73 -10.17
C THR A 41 4.61 -5.29 -10.55
N ALA A 42 3.53 -5.14 -11.31
CA ALA A 42 2.69 -3.98 -11.08
C ALA A 42 1.98 -4.24 -9.75
N PRO A 43 1.87 -3.28 -8.83
CA PRO A 43 0.88 -3.35 -7.77
C PRO A 43 -0.47 -3.26 -8.47
N GLY A 44 -0.94 -4.40 -8.93
CA GLY A 44 -2.25 -4.57 -9.51
C GLY A 44 -3.24 -4.14 -8.44
N ASN A 45 -4.24 -3.42 -8.87
CA ASN A 45 -5.45 -3.09 -8.12
C ASN A 45 -6.23 -4.40 -7.86
N ALA A 46 -5.60 -5.32 -7.13
CA ALA A 46 -6.25 -6.52 -6.64
C ALA A 46 -7.33 -6.07 -5.67
N ALA A 47 -8.54 -6.60 -5.85
CA ALA A 47 -9.61 -6.36 -4.90
C ALA A 47 -9.16 -6.78 -3.50
N PRO A 48 -9.52 -6.04 -2.44
CA PRO A 48 -9.21 -6.44 -1.08
C PRO A 48 -9.89 -7.78 -0.74
N ASP A 49 -9.24 -8.60 0.09
CA ASP A 49 -9.82 -9.86 0.57
C ASP A 49 -11.07 -9.61 1.43
N VAL A 50 -11.06 -8.53 2.21
CA VAL A 50 -12.15 -8.11 3.06
C VAL A 50 -12.48 -6.63 2.81
N THR A 51 -13.75 -6.33 2.57
CA THR A 51 -14.24 -4.96 2.48
C THR A 51 -15.17 -4.65 3.64
N ILE A 52 -14.90 -3.57 4.36
CA ILE A 52 -15.72 -3.06 5.44
C ILE A 52 -16.45 -1.82 4.93
N THR A 53 -17.78 -1.82 5.03
CA THR A 53 -18.58 -0.65 4.64
C THR A 53 -18.72 0.30 5.81
N ILE A 54 -18.55 1.59 5.56
CA ILE A 54 -18.83 2.68 6.50
C ILE A 54 -20.26 3.16 6.25
N ASN A 55 -21.13 3.04 7.25
CA ASN A 55 -22.58 3.34 7.15
C ASN A 55 -22.97 4.69 7.79
N GLY A 56 -21.98 5.45 8.28
CA GLY A 56 -22.21 6.72 8.97
C GLY A 56 -22.05 6.63 10.48
N MET A 57 -22.45 7.68 11.20
CA MET A 57 -22.25 7.84 12.64
C MET A 57 -23.28 7.04 13.46
N SER A 58 -23.06 5.75 13.62
CA SER A 58 -23.96 4.80 14.30
C SER A 58 -23.27 3.98 15.40
N GLY A 59 -22.26 4.56 16.07
CA GLY A 59 -21.50 3.87 17.12
C GLY A 59 -20.79 2.63 16.58
N SER A 60 -21.02 1.47 17.20
CA SER A 60 -20.49 0.17 16.76
C SER A 60 -21.09 -0.33 15.44
N ASN A 61 -22.20 0.23 14.98
CA ASN A 61 -22.84 -0.09 13.69
C ASN A 61 -22.31 0.79 12.54
N SER A 62 -21.38 1.69 12.83
CA SER A 62 -20.79 2.58 11.83
C SER A 62 -19.98 1.84 10.76
N TYR A 63 -19.44 0.68 11.11
CA TYR A 63 -18.66 -0.18 10.24
C TYR A 63 -19.33 -1.55 10.12
N THR A 64 -19.39 -2.11 8.92
CA THR A 64 -20.02 -3.41 8.67
C THR A 64 -19.17 -4.26 7.73
N PRO A 65 -18.83 -5.52 8.10
CA PRO A 65 -19.13 -6.18 9.36
C PRO A 65 -18.35 -5.60 10.55
N ASN A 66 -18.88 -5.74 11.77
CA ASN A 66 -18.22 -5.36 13.02
C ASN A 66 -18.62 -6.32 14.16
N PRO A 67 -17.71 -7.15 14.74
CA PRO A 67 -16.32 -7.27 14.30
C PRO A 67 -16.18 -7.89 12.90
N ALA A 68 -15.13 -7.48 12.18
CA ALA A 68 -14.78 -8.09 10.91
C ALA A 68 -13.74 -9.21 11.10
N ALA A 69 -14.01 -10.38 10.54
CA ALA A 69 -13.09 -11.51 10.57
C ALA A 69 -12.06 -11.39 9.44
N VAL A 70 -10.78 -11.50 9.77
CA VAL A 70 -9.64 -11.41 8.87
C VAL A 70 -8.65 -12.52 9.19
N LYS A 71 -7.92 -13.04 8.20
CA LYS A 71 -6.77 -13.93 8.43
C LYS A 71 -5.46 -13.18 8.29
N VAL A 72 -4.43 -13.64 8.99
CA VAL A 72 -3.06 -13.14 8.80
C VAL A 72 -2.68 -13.21 7.33
N GLY A 73 -2.15 -12.12 6.79
CA GLY A 73 -1.78 -11.97 5.38
C GLY A 73 -2.88 -11.44 4.47
N GLN A 74 -4.14 -11.45 4.88
CA GLN A 74 -5.22 -10.87 4.09
C GLN A 74 -5.18 -9.34 4.09
N THR A 75 -5.73 -8.78 3.04
CA THR A 75 -5.88 -7.34 2.81
C THR A 75 -7.29 -6.89 3.14
N VAL A 76 -7.40 -5.77 3.85
CA VAL A 76 -8.66 -5.14 4.24
C VAL A 76 -8.73 -3.75 3.64
N ALA A 77 -9.89 -3.35 3.13
CA ALA A 77 -10.19 -1.98 2.74
C ALA A 77 -11.53 -1.52 3.31
N TRP A 78 -11.67 -0.21 3.51
CA TRP A 78 -12.91 0.41 3.97
C TRP A 78 -13.55 1.20 2.82
N LYS A 79 -14.79 0.88 2.52
CA LYS A 79 -15.61 1.59 1.53
C LYS A 79 -16.55 2.56 2.24
N ASN A 80 -16.44 3.83 1.95
CA ASN A 80 -17.35 4.83 2.51
C ASN A 80 -18.68 4.84 1.74
N GLY A 81 -19.74 4.36 2.39
CA GLY A 81 -21.11 4.39 1.89
C GLY A 81 -21.92 5.60 2.38
N ASP A 82 -21.33 6.45 3.23
CA ASP A 82 -21.97 7.67 3.72
C ASP A 82 -21.72 8.89 2.81
N THR A 83 -22.37 9.99 3.11
CA THR A 83 -22.31 11.26 2.36
C THR A 83 -21.22 12.21 2.85
N ILE A 84 -20.56 11.89 3.97
CA ILE A 84 -19.44 12.65 4.54
C ILE A 84 -18.16 11.82 4.61
N ALA A 85 -17.02 12.48 4.80
CA ALA A 85 -15.74 11.79 4.90
C ALA A 85 -15.54 11.13 6.26
N HIS A 86 -14.90 9.96 6.26
CA HIS A 86 -14.57 9.17 7.44
C HIS A 86 -13.13 8.66 7.40
N THR A 87 -12.66 8.07 8.49
CA THR A 87 -11.39 7.34 8.56
C THR A 87 -11.61 5.98 9.23
N ALA A 88 -10.63 5.10 9.12
CA ALA A 88 -10.45 3.96 10.01
C ALA A 88 -9.04 4.04 10.57
N THR A 89 -8.92 4.34 11.85
CA THR A 89 -7.65 4.68 12.50
C THR A 89 -7.48 3.88 13.78
N SER A 90 -6.32 3.27 13.95
CA SER A 90 -5.90 2.57 15.17
C SER A 90 -4.45 2.92 15.51
N ALA A 91 -3.91 2.32 16.57
CA ALA A 91 -2.48 2.45 16.89
C ALA A 91 -1.56 1.80 15.83
N SER A 92 -2.06 0.83 15.06
CA SER A 92 -1.28 0.05 14.09
C SER A 92 -1.49 0.46 12.62
N PHE A 93 -2.55 1.19 12.32
CA PHE A 93 -2.83 1.65 10.95
C PHE A 93 -3.68 2.92 10.92
N ASP A 94 -3.63 3.62 9.79
CA ASP A 94 -4.49 4.74 9.46
C ASP A 94 -4.79 4.75 7.96
N THR A 95 -6.07 4.74 7.61
CA THR A 95 -6.50 4.82 6.20
C THR A 95 -6.36 6.23 5.63
N GLY A 96 -6.22 7.23 6.49
CA GLY A 96 -6.48 8.62 6.14
C GLY A 96 -7.96 8.88 5.82
N SER A 97 -8.24 10.05 5.28
CA SER A 97 -9.62 10.45 4.92
C SER A 97 -10.13 9.66 3.73
N ILE A 98 -11.31 9.04 3.89
CA ILE A 98 -12.04 8.31 2.85
C ILE A 98 -13.25 9.15 2.45
N ALA A 99 -13.21 9.72 1.27
CA ALA A 99 -14.30 10.56 0.74
C ALA A 99 -15.59 9.73 0.51
N PRO A 100 -16.77 10.36 0.45
CA PRO A 100 -18.03 9.71 0.09
C PRO A 100 -17.90 8.86 -1.17
N GLY A 101 -18.34 7.59 -1.11
CA GLY A 101 -18.29 6.63 -2.20
C GLY A 101 -16.90 6.05 -2.50
N ALA A 102 -15.83 6.57 -1.89
CA ALA A 102 -14.47 6.08 -2.09
C ALA A 102 -14.16 4.83 -1.26
N THR A 103 -13.09 4.15 -1.65
CA THR A 103 -12.51 3.02 -0.91
C THR A 103 -11.09 3.41 -0.49
N SER A 104 -10.71 3.03 0.73
CA SER A 104 -9.36 3.26 1.26
C SER A 104 -8.29 2.48 0.51
N LYS A 105 -7.03 2.79 0.76
CA LYS A 105 -5.92 1.87 0.50
C LYS A 105 -6.12 0.59 1.32
N THR A 106 -5.58 -0.51 0.84
CA THR A 106 -5.58 -1.78 1.57
C THR A 106 -4.60 -1.74 2.74
N VAL A 107 -4.98 -2.39 3.83
CA VAL A 107 -4.15 -2.65 5.01
C VAL A 107 -3.97 -4.17 5.15
N THR A 108 -2.75 -4.64 5.38
CA THR A 108 -2.45 -6.05 5.60
C THR A 108 -2.08 -6.28 7.07
N PHE A 109 -2.61 -7.34 7.67
CA PHE A 109 -2.34 -7.69 9.06
C PHE A 109 -1.40 -8.89 9.14
N SER A 110 -0.28 -8.73 9.83
CA SER A 110 0.78 -9.75 9.95
C SER A 110 0.74 -10.56 11.25
N ALA A 111 -0.12 -10.19 12.21
CA ALA A 111 -0.25 -10.86 13.50
C ALA A 111 -1.70 -11.10 13.85
N ALA A 112 -2.00 -12.24 14.47
CA ALA A 112 -3.31 -12.54 15.02
C ALA A 112 -3.61 -11.72 16.28
N GLY A 113 -4.89 -11.40 16.50
CA GLY A 113 -5.37 -10.61 17.64
C GLY A 113 -6.56 -9.73 17.27
N ASN A 114 -7.10 -9.06 18.27
CA ASN A 114 -8.12 -8.04 18.04
C ASN A 114 -7.46 -6.69 17.80
N VAL A 115 -7.96 -5.96 16.81
CA VAL A 115 -7.50 -4.61 16.46
C VAL A 115 -8.70 -3.69 16.48
N ASP A 116 -8.80 -2.89 17.55
CA ASP A 116 -9.82 -1.87 17.67
C ASP A 116 -9.41 -0.62 16.88
N TYR A 117 -10.39 0.00 16.23
CA TYR A 117 -10.19 1.21 15.45
C TYR A 117 -11.42 2.14 15.57
N HIS A 118 -11.24 3.38 15.16
CA HIS A 118 -12.27 4.42 15.21
C HIS A 118 -12.16 5.38 14.03
N CYS A 119 -13.15 6.24 13.87
CA CYS A 119 -13.04 7.38 12.97
C CYS A 119 -12.41 8.57 13.71
N SER A 120 -11.33 9.15 13.16
CA SER A 120 -10.66 10.31 13.76
C SER A 120 -11.50 11.59 13.72
N PHE A 121 -12.49 11.66 12.82
CA PHE A 121 -13.41 12.81 12.73
C PHE A 121 -14.61 12.68 13.67
N HIS A 122 -15.01 11.44 14.01
CA HIS A 122 -16.24 11.14 14.74
C HIS A 122 -15.95 10.05 15.78
N SER A 123 -15.59 10.44 16.97
CA SER A 123 -15.10 9.56 18.06
C SER A 123 -16.10 8.50 18.52
N SER A 124 -17.39 8.66 18.22
CA SER A 124 -18.41 7.65 18.51
C SER A 124 -18.39 6.46 17.55
N MET A 125 -17.76 6.59 16.36
CA MET A 125 -17.66 5.54 15.38
C MET A 125 -16.53 4.59 15.75
N VAL A 126 -16.85 3.38 16.14
CA VAL A 126 -15.88 2.35 16.57
C VAL A 126 -16.07 1.05 15.83
N GLY A 127 -14.98 0.34 15.60
CA GLY A 127 -14.96 -0.96 14.96
C GLY A 127 -13.85 -1.85 15.51
N THR A 128 -13.98 -3.15 15.29
CA THR A 128 -13.01 -4.16 15.70
C THR A 128 -12.74 -5.13 14.54
N LEU A 129 -11.48 -5.44 14.30
CA LEU A 129 -11.06 -6.56 13.48
C LEU A 129 -10.66 -7.73 14.39
N THR A 130 -11.10 -8.93 14.05
CA THR A 130 -10.60 -10.17 14.66
C THR A 130 -9.70 -10.87 13.66
N VAL A 131 -8.38 -10.78 13.88
CA VAL A 131 -7.37 -11.40 13.02
C VAL A 131 -7.02 -12.77 13.56
N SER A 132 -7.22 -13.81 12.75
CA SER A 132 -6.88 -15.21 13.07
C SER A 132 -5.69 -15.71 12.23
N GLN A 133 -5.09 -16.82 12.63
CA GLN A 133 -4.09 -17.55 11.83
C GLN A 133 -4.72 -18.13 10.57
#